data_c6fb85a09cf414ab360ab9a496c26f8d
#
_entry.id   c6fb85a09cf414ab360ab9a496c26f8d
#
_cell.length_a   1.000
_cell.length_b   1.000
_cell.length_c   1.000
_cell.angle_alpha   90.00
_cell.angle_beta   90.00
_cell.angle_gamma   90.00
#
_symmetry.space_group_name_H-M   'P 1'
#
loop_
_entity.id
_entity.type
_entity.pdbx_description
1 polymer ?
#
loop_
_entity_poly.entity_id
_entity_poly.type
_entity_poly.pdbx_seq_one_letter_code
_entity_poly.pdbx_strand_id
1 'polypeptide(L)'
;YIMVMILMAGCARRSTPTGGLKDSIPPVLVNSNPKINSVNFSDDEIRLTFDEWVKLDGLDQQLIISPPIEKNKYEIKPLSGITKKLFISFLDSLQENTTYTINFGNSIVDNNEGNEMNFFNYTFSTGPTLDSLFIKGNVEDAFDLETDEFLSLQLYRIDSTYNDSIIYNNQPTYLANSLDTTAY
;
A
#
# COMPACT_ATOMS: atom_id res chain seq x y z
N TYR A 1 14.84 -50.43 -59.53
CA TYR A 1 14.55 -50.24 -58.12
C TYR A 1 14.05 -48.79 -57.93
N ILE A 2 12.71 -48.62 -57.75
CA ILE A 2 12.09 -47.37 -57.46
C ILE A 2 12.05 -47.23 -55.91
N MET A 3 12.89 -46.39 -55.40
CA MET A 3 12.90 -46.05 -53.97
C MET A 3 11.81 -44.98 -53.70
N VAL A 4 10.70 -45.41 -53.12
CA VAL A 4 9.63 -44.48 -52.69
C VAL A 4 10.06 -43.81 -51.40
N MET A 5 10.40 -42.52 -51.51
CA MET A 5 10.73 -41.64 -50.36
C MET A 5 9.43 -41.15 -49.76
N ILE A 6 8.99 -41.75 -48.66
CA ILE A 6 7.82 -41.32 -47.91
C ILE A 6 8.23 -40.05 -47.11
N LEU A 7 7.79 -38.89 -47.56
CA LEU A 7 7.88 -37.64 -46.82
C LEU A 7 6.85 -37.66 -45.68
N MET A 8 7.30 -37.92 -44.48
CA MET A 8 6.52 -37.74 -43.27
C MET A 8 6.34 -36.24 -43.02
N ALA A 9 5.29 -35.65 -43.56
CA ALA A 9 4.87 -34.28 -43.22
C ALA A 9 4.21 -34.32 -41.82
N GLY A 10 5.01 -34.25 -40.78
CA GLY A 10 4.52 -34.08 -39.41
C GLY A 10 3.96 -32.65 -39.24
N CYS A 11 2.66 -32.46 -39.39
CA CYS A 11 2.00 -31.25 -38.95
C CYS A 11 2.06 -31.15 -37.43
N ALA A 12 3.11 -30.54 -36.91
CA ALA A 12 3.11 -30.12 -35.50
C ALA A 12 2.06 -29.00 -35.32
N ARG A 13 0.89 -29.34 -34.78
CA ARG A 13 -0.05 -28.33 -34.30
C ARG A 13 0.62 -27.60 -33.13
N ARG A 14 1.01 -26.33 -33.33
CA ARG A 14 1.30 -25.43 -32.24
C ARG A 14 -0.03 -25.10 -31.55
N SER A 15 -0.36 -25.83 -30.49
CA SER A 15 -1.37 -25.36 -29.55
C SER A 15 -0.68 -24.39 -28.60
N THR A 16 -1.08 -23.14 -28.58
CA THR A 16 -0.80 -22.26 -27.46
C THR A 16 -1.44 -22.91 -26.23
N PRO A 17 -0.70 -23.15 -25.14
CA PRO A 17 -1.31 -23.62 -23.91
C PRO A 17 -2.38 -22.60 -23.52
N THR A 18 -3.63 -23.04 -23.46
CA THR A 18 -4.70 -22.27 -22.85
C THR A 18 -4.38 -22.26 -21.37
N GLY A 19 -3.95 -21.10 -20.84
CA GLY A 19 -3.72 -20.90 -19.41
C GLY A 19 -4.95 -21.33 -18.61
N GLY A 20 -4.76 -21.62 -17.34
CA GLY A 20 -5.85 -21.84 -16.39
C GLY A 20 -6.81 -20.64 -16.31
N LEU A 21 -7.80 -20.74 -15.44
CA LEU A 21 -8.63 -19.58 -15.10
C LEU A 21 -7.72 -18.44 -14.62
N LYS A 22 -8.03 -17.21 -15.05
CA LYS A 22 -7.31 -16.03 -14.57
C LYS A 22 -7.49 -15.94 -13.05
N ASP A 23 -6.39 -15.75 -12.33
CA ASP A 23 -6.45 -15.46 -10.91
C ASP A 23 -7.09 -14.07 -10.68
N SER A 24 -7.99 -13.99 -9.72
CA SER A 24 -8.66 -12.74 -9.32
C SER A 24 -8.53 -12.49 -7.82
N ILE A 25 -7.66 -13.26 -7.15
CA ILE A 25 -7.45 -13.13 -5.70
C ILE A 25 -6.31 -12.13 -5.48
N PRO A 26 -6.52 -11.08 -4.68
CA PRO A 26 -5.44 -10.17 -4.31
C PRO A 26 -4.38 -10.85 -3.43
N PRO A 27 -3.14 -10.34 -3.43
CA PRO A 27 -2.11 -10.82 -2.52
C PRO A 27 -2.51 -10.65 -1.07
N VAL A 28 -2.07 -11.59 -0.22
CA VAL A 28 -2.37 -11.62 1.21
C VAL A 28 -1.08 -11.50 2.01
N LEU A 29 -1.11 -10.65 3.05
CA LEU A 29 -0.02 -10.59 4.02
C LEU A 29 -0.04 -11.85 4.89
N VAL A 30 0.97 -12.71 4.76
CA VAL A 30 1.10 -13.94 5.56
C VAL A 30 1.89 -13.75 6.83
N ASN A 31 2.81 -12.77 6.86
CA ASN A 31 3.59 -12.47 8.05
C ASN A 31 4.11 -11.04 8.02
N SER A 32 4.25 -10.44 9.20
CA SER A 32 4.97 -9.18 9.40
C SER A 32 5.87 -9.27 10.62
N ASN A 33 6.96 -8.51 10.59
CA ASN A 33 7.85 -8.34 11.72
C ASN A 33 8.25 -6.86 11.83
N PRO A 34 7.85 -6.17 12.91
CA PRO A 34 6.92 -6.61 13.97
C PRO A 34 5.53 -6.96 13.43
N LYS A 35 4.68 -7.54 14.26
CA LYS A 35 3.29 -7.82 13.88
C LYS A 35 2.49 -6.54 13.75
N ILE A 36 1.46 -6.56 12.89
CA ILE A 36 0.48 -5.47 12.83
C ILE A 36 -0.10 -5.25 14.23
N ASN A 37 -0.32 -3.98 14.57
CA ASN A 37 -0.79 -3.53 15.88
C ASN A 37 0.19 -3.82 17.04
N SER A 38 1.49 -3.95 16.74
CA SER A 38 2.52 -4.02 17.78
C SER A 38 2.65 -2.70 18.52
N VAL A 39 3.03 -2.81 19.78
CA VAL A 39 3.32 -1.67 20.67
C VAL A 39 4.79 -1.71 21.09
N ASN A 40 5.28 -0.61 21.67
CA ASN A 40 6.67 -0.44 22.05
C ASN A 40 7.66 -0.74 20.89
N PHE A 41 7.31 -0.27 19.71
CA PHE A 41 8.16 -0.38 18.54
C PHE A 41 9.47 0.38 18.77
N SER A 42 10.58 -0.32 18.69
CA SER A 42 11.93 0.22 18.89
C SER A 42 12.90 -0.19 17.78
N ASP A 43 12.41 -0.97 16.82
CA ASP A 43 13.19 -1.37 15.66
C ASP A 43 13.29 -0.21 14.65
N ASP A 44 14.21 -0.32 13.73
CA ASP A 44 14.39 0.61 12.62
C ASP A 44 13.79 0.09 11.29
N GLU A 45 13.26 -1.14 11.29
CA GLU A 45 12.75 -1.80 10.09
C GLU A 45 11.47 -2.59 10.37
N ILE A 46 10.53 -2.47 9.44
CA ILE A 46 9.34 -3.33 9.35
C ILE A 46 9.50 -4.22 8.12
N ARG A 47 9.20 -5.51 8.29
CA ARG A 47 9.22 -6.50 7.21
C ARG A 47 7.83 -7.07 6.99
N LEU A 48 7.34 -6.97 5.76
CA LEU A 48 6.07 -7.55 5.31
C LEU A 48 6.38 -8.73 4.39
N THR A 49 5.67 -9.84 4.56
CA THR A 49 5.83 -11.05 3.72
C THR A 49 4.47 -11.46 3.17
N PHE A 50 4.39 -11.61 1.84
CA PHE A 50 3.18 -11.95 1.11
C PHE A 50 3.20 -13.42 0.68
N ASP A 51 2.03 -13.98 0.44
CA ASP A 51 1.84 -15.36 -0.05
C ASP A 51 2.34 -15.52 -1.48
N GLU A 52 2.28 -14.47 -2.29
CA GLU A 52 2.69 -14.46 -3.68
C GLU A 52 3.69 -13.34 -4.01
N TRP A 53 4.09 -13.27 -5.29
CA TRP A 53 4.98 -12.25 -5.80
C TRP A 53 4.21 -10.96 -6.08
N VAL A 54 4.58 -9.90 -5.39
CA VAL A 54 3.99 -8.56 -5.52
C VAL A 54 4.96 -7.59 -6.16
N LYS A 55 4.42 -6.53 -6.71
CA LYS A 55 5.14 -5.31 -7.13
C LYS A 55 4.46 -4.10 -6.53
N LEU A 56 5.18 -2.98 -6.47
CA LEU A 56 4.63 -1.69 -6.07
C LEU A 56 4.27 -0.89 -7.32
N ASP A 57 3.02 -0.47 -7.41
CA ASP A 57 2.50 0.34 -8.51
C ASP A 57 1.94 1.65 -7.98
N GLY A 58 2.41 2.78 -8.52
CA GLY A 58 1.96 4.11 -8.11
C GLY A 58 2.21 4.46 -6.64
N LEU A 59 3.18 3.81 -5.96
CA LEU A 59 3.43 3.98 -4.51
C LEU A 59 3.57 5.46 -4.10
N ASP A 60 4.29 6.25 -4.87
CA ASP A 60 4.55 7.68 -4.55
C ASP A 60 3.28 8.53 -4.48
N GLN A 61 2.22 8.11 -5.13
CA GLN A 61 0.92 8.79 -5.19
C GLN A 61 -0.06 8.29 -4.14
N GLN A 62 0.13 7.05 -3.67
CA GLN A 62 -0.85 6.36 -2.84
C GLN A 62 -0.39 6.18 -1.39
N LEU A 63 0.93 6.16 -1.14
CA LEU A 63 1.47 5.93 0.19
C LEU A 63 1.18 7.10 1.12
N ILE A 64 0.53 6.80 2.22
CA ILE A 64 0.34 7.76 3.33
C ILE A 64 0.89 7.16 4.61
N ILE A 65 1.72 7.93 5.29
CA ILE A 65 2.17 7.64 6.67
C ILE A 65 1.56 8.69 7.59
N SER A 66 0.85 8.25 8.60
CA SER A 66 0.17 9.12 9.57
C SER A 66 0.55 8.73 11.01
N PRO A 67 1.05 9.65 11.83
CA PRO A 67 1.48 11.02 11.52
C PRO A 67 2.52 11.08 10.39
N PRO A 68 2.59 12.21 9.64
CA PRO A 68 3.46 12.28 8.48
C PRO A 68 4.94 12.21 8.85
N ILE A 69 5.70 11.44 8.06
CA ILE A 69 7.16 11.35 8.13
C ILE A 69 7.71 11.92 6.82
N GLU A 70 8.75 12.75 6.90
CA GLU A 70 9.39 13.30 5.71
C GLU A 70 9.97 12.20 4.83
N LYS A 71 9.83 12.32 3.49
CA LYS A 71 10.26 11.30 2.51
C LYS A 71 11.73 10.88 2.63
N ASN A 72 12.59 11.76 3.14
CA ASN A 72 14.02 11.48 3.33
C ASN A 72 14.32 10.74 4.65
N LYS A 73 13.33 10.50 5.49
CA LYS A 73 13.47 9.85 6.80
C LYS A 73 13.00 8.40 6.82
N TYR A 74 12.50 7.89 5.71
CA TYR A 74 12.16 6.47 5.57
C TYR A 74 12.47 5.97 4.16
N GLU A 75 12.56 4.67 4.01
CA GLU A 75 12.81 4.00 2.75
C GLU A 75 11.96 2.73 2.66
N ILE A 76 11.41 2.46 1.47
CA ILE A 76 10.68 1.22 1.19
C ILE A 76 11.42 0.44 0.11
N LYS A 77 11.71 -0.83 0.36
CA LYS A 77 12.45 -1.71 -0.55
C LYS A 77 11.73 -3.05 -0.77
N PRO A 78 11.82 -3.58 -1.99
CA PRO A 78 12.32 -2.95 -3.21
C PRO A 78 11.29 -1.95 -3.78
N LEU A 79 11.76 -0.80 -4.32
CA LEU A 79 10.89 0.15 -5.03
C LEU A 79 10.55 -0.30 -6.46
N SER A 80 11.33 -1.21 -7.01
CA SER A 80 11.14 -1.73 -8.36
C SER A 80 11.38 -3.23 -8.40
N GLY A 81 10.76 -3.90 -9.38
CA GLY A 81 10.83 -5.35 -9.52
C GLY A 81 9.75 -6.06 -8.71
N ILE A 82 9.86 -7.39 -8.65
CA ILE A 82 8.93 -8.27 -7.98
C ILE A 82 9.54 -8.84 -6.70
N THR A 83 8.73 -8.98 -5.67
CA THR A 83 9.18 -9.51 -4.37
C THR A 83 8.06 -10.22 -3.63
N LYS A 84 8.41 -11.12 -2.71
CA LYS A 84 7.50 -11.60 -1.66
C LYS A 84 7.67 -10.86 -0.33
N LYS A 85 8.65 -9.94 -0.25
CA LYS A 85 8.98 -9.24 0.99
C LYS A 85 9.18 -7.76 0.74
N LEU A 86 8.44 -6.93 1.44
CA LEU A 86 8.68 -5.49 1.52
C LEU A 86 9.35 -5.14 2.85
N PHE A 87 10.26 -4.19 2.79
CA PHE A 87 10.96 -3.64 3.93
C PHE A 87 10.67 -2.15 4.00
N ILE A 88 10.29 -1.69 5.18
CA ILE A 88 10.10 -0.27 5.47
C ILE A 88 11.14 0.07 6.53
N SER A 89 12.15 0.85 6.16
CA SER A 89 13.24 1.24 7.06
C SER A 89 13.09 2.70 7.45
N PHE A 90 13.19 3.00 8.74
CA PHE A 90 13.18 4.35 9.27
C PHE A 90 14.63 4.82 9.43
N LEU A 91 14.95 5.93 8.79
CA LEU A 91 16.31 6.49 8.75
C LEU A 91 16.55 7.52 9.86
N ASP A 92 15.51 7.88 10.59
CA ASP A 92 15.53 8.81 11.71
C ASP A 92 14.60 8.29 12.82
N SER A 93 14.77 8.81 14.03
CA SER A 93 13.96 8.45 15.17
C SER A 93 12.50 8.83 14.97
N LEU A 94 11.60 7.90 15.26
CA LEU A 94 10.17 8.15 15.30
C LEU A 94 9.78 8.92 16.58
N GLN A 95 8.65 9.59 16.56
CA GLN A 95 8.12 10.26 17.75
C GLN A 95 7.77 9.22 18.82
N GLU A 96 8.11 9.52 20.07
CA GLU A 96 7.78 8.65 21.20
C GLU A 96 6.27 8.64 21.48
N ASN A 97 5.78 7.54 22.05
CA ASN A 97 4.39 7.36 22.46
C ASN A 97 3.37 7.73 21.37
N THR A 98 3.68 7.35 20.13
CA THR A 98 2.91 7.73 18.94
C THR A 98 2.47 6.49 18.17
N THR A 99 1.21 6.44 17.79
CA THR A 99 0.67 5.41 16.90
C THR A 99 0.83 5.86 15.44
N TYR A 100 1.54 5.05 14.67
CA TYR A 100 1.73 5.26 13.24
C TYR A 100 0.88 4.30 12.43
N THR A 101 0.30 4.80 11.35
CA THR A 101 -0.36 4.00 10.33
C THR A 101 0.29 4.26 8.98
N ILE A 102 0.73 3.20 8.32
CA ILE A 102 1.25 3.22 6.95
C ILE A 102 0.15 2.66 6.06
N ASN A 103 -0.45 3.50 5.25
CA ASN A 103 -1.47 3.14 4.27
C ASN A 103 -0.83 3.06 2.89
N PHE A 104 -0.90 1.90 2.27
CA PHE A 104 -0.36 1.65 0.94
C PHE A 104 -1.37 1.94 -0.18
N GLY A 105 -2.62 2.27 0.16
CA GLY A 105 -3.69 2.41 -0.83
C GLY A 105 -3.84 1.12 -1.63
N ASN A 106 -3.87 1.23 -2.94
CA ASN A 106 -3.91 0.12 -3.90
C ASN A 106 -2.55 -0.19 -4.53
N SER A 107 -1.46 0.35 -3.97
CA SER A 107 -0.13 0.25 -4.59
C SER A 107 0.50 -1.14 -4.53
N ILE A 108 0.04 -2.02 -3.65
CA ILE A 108 0.53 -3.40 -3.58
C ILE A 108 -0.32 -4.26 -4.50
N VAL A 109 0.27 -4.73 -5.60
CA VAL A 109 -0.43 -5.54 -6.60
C VAL A 109 0.30 -6.85 -6.85
N ASP A 110 -0.43 -7.90 -7.20
CA ASP A 110 0.20 -9.13 -7.65
C ASP A 110 0.97 -8.90 -8.96
N ASN A 111 2.01 -9.69 -9.18
CA ASN A 111 2.87 -9.50 -10.35
C ASN A 111 2.23 -9.98 -11.64
N ASN A 112 1.38 -10.98 -11.61
CA ASN A 112 0.92 -11.68 -12.81
C ASN A 112 -0.34 -11.03 -13.42
N GLU A 113 -1.39 -10.92 -12.64
CA GLU A 113 -2.70 -10.44 -13.06
C GLU A 113 -2.96 -8.98 -12.71
N GLY A 114 -2.21 -8.43 -11.75
CA GLY A 114 -2.34 -7.07 -11.29
C GLY A 114 -3.49 -6.86 -10.29
N ASN A 115 -3.89 -7.91 -9.56
CA ASN A 115 -4.91 -7.78 -8.53
C ASN A 115 -4.39 -6.93 -7.38
N GLU A 116 -5.14 -5.92 -6.98
CA GLU A 116 -4.74 -4.94 -5.97
C GLU A 116 -5.07 -5.44 -4.56
N MET A 117 -4.12 -5.29 -3.62
CA MET A 117 -4.37 -5.42 -2.21
C MET A 117 -4.99 -4.13 -1.69
N ASN A 118 -6.31 -4.00 -1.79
CA ASN A 118 -7.03 -2.76 -1.53
C ASN A 118 -6.84 -2.27 -0.10
N PHE A 119 -6.47 -0.99 0.03
CA PHE A 119 -6.42 -0.22 1.29
C PHE A 119 -5.65 -0.90 2.42
N PHE A 120 -4.53 -1.54 2.07
CA PHE A 120 -3.70 -2.19 3.07
C PHE A 120 -3.08 -1.17 4.04
N ASN A 121 -3.40 -1.34 5.32
CA ASN A 121 -2.90 -0.52 6.42
C ASN A 121 -2.02 -1.35 7.34
N TYR A 122 -0.84 -0.83 7.66
CA TYR A 122 0.03 -1.37 8.69
C TYR A 122 0.14 -0.37 9.84
N THR A 123 -0.35 -0.77 11.02
CA THR A 123 -0.38 0.09 12.23
C THR A 123 0.55 -0.46 13.29
N PHE A 124 1.26 0.43 13.98
CA PHE A 124 2.11 0.13 15.12
C PHE A 124 2.21 1.34 16.05
N SER A 125 2.70 1.16 17.27
CA SER A 125 2.94 2.26 18.22
C SER A 125 4.35 2.18 18.80
N THR A 126 5.01 3.33 18.90
CA THR A 126 6.26 3.49 19.65
C THR A 126 6.03 3.51 21.17
N GLY A 127 4.79 3.74 21.59
CA GLY A 127 4.35 3.70 22.98
C GLY A 127 3.75 2.36 23.40
N PRO A 128 3.33 2.26 24.66
CA PRO A 128 2.78 1.01 25.24
C PRO A 128 1.33 0.73 24.80
N THR A 129 0.68 1.65 24.14
CA THR A 129 -0.71 1.55 23.68
C THR A 129 -0.86 1.98 22.24
N LEU A 130 -1.89 1.46 21.58
CA LEU A 130 -2.37 1.97 20.30
C LEU A 130 -3.48 2.99 20.54
N ASP A 131 -3.46 4.07 19.78
CA ASP A 131 -4.58 5.02 19.79
C ASP A 131 -5.83 4.37 19.20
N SER A 132 -6.96 4.61 19.84
CA SER A 132 -8.26 4.05 19.45
C SER A 132 -9.25 5.12 18.97
N LEU A 133 -8.85 6.40 18.99
CA LEU A 133 -9.70 7.50 18.53
C LEU A 133 -9.73 7.52 16.99
N PHE A 134 -10.90 7.73 16.45
CA PHE A 134 -11.09 7.86 15.01
C PHE A 134 -12.15 8.92 14.69
N ILE A 135 -12.07 9.50 13.50
CA ILE A 135 -13.05 10.42 12.94
C ILE A 135 -13.61 9.76 11.69
N LYS A 136 -14.93 9.70 11.57
CA LYS A 136 -15.65 9.29 10.35
C LYS A 136 -16.42 10.47 9.80
N GLY A 137 -16.47 10.56 8.48
CA GLY A 137 -17.24 11.57 7.76
C GLY A 137 -17.38 11.18 6.30
N ASN A 138 -18.29 11.82 5.59
CA ASN A 138 -18.42 11.75 4.14
C ASN A 138 -17.81 13.00 3.55
N VAL A 139 -17.18 12.86 2.40
CA VAL A 139 -16.69 13.97 1.58
C VAL A 139 -17.38 13.88 0.24
N GLU A 140 -18.02 14.95 -0.15
CA GLU A 140 -18.78 15.05 -1.41
C GLU A 140 -18.46 16.38 -2.06
N ASP A 141 -18.41 16.46 -3.39
CA ASP A 141 -18.33 17.72 -4.09
C ASP A 141 -19.63 18.52 -3.85
N ALA A 142 -19.52 19.82 -3.61
CA ALA A 142 -20.66 20.66 -3.26
C ALA A 142 -21.60 20.92 -4.45
N PHE A 143 -21.18 20.64 -5.67
CA PHE A 143 -21.92 20.95 -6.89
C PHE A 143 -22.67 19.72 -7.44
N ASP A 144 -21.98 18.60 -7.60
CA ASP A 144 -22.54 17.38 -8.21
C ASP A 144 -22.79 16.24 -7.23
N LEU A 145 -22.34 16.40 -5.97
CA LEU A 145 -22.43 15.40 -4.90
C LEU A 145 -21.67 14.10 -5.22
N GLU A 146 -20.75 14.16 -6.16
CA GLU A 146 -19.86 13.05 -6.46
C GLU A 146 -18.65 13.07 -5.53
N THR A 147 -17.99 11.97 -5.38
CA THR A 147 -16.76 11.86 -4.59
C THR A 147 -15.63 11.50 -5.51
N ASP A 148 -14.63 12.37 -5.59
CA ASP A 148 -13.38 12.03 -6.26
C ASP A 148 -12.64 10.92 -5.48
N GLU A 149 -12.07 9.99 -6.20
CA GLU A 149 -11.21 8.97 -5.62
C GLU A 149 -9.95 9.61 -5.02
N PHE A 150 -9.51 9.10 -3.88
CA PHE A 150 -8.25 9.47 -3.24
C PHE A 150 -8.09 10.95 -2.84
N LEU A 151 -9.13 11.56 -2.31
CA LEU A 151 -8.98 12.87 -1.68
C LEU A 151 -8.08 12.76 -0.44
N SER A 152 -7.09 13.65 -0.34
CA SER A 152 -6.24 13.74 0.84
C SER A 152 -6.95 14.51 1.95
N LEU A 153 -7.15 13.85 3.09
CA LEU A 153 -7.75 14.42 4.29
C LEU A 153 -6.65 14.79 5.26
N GLN A 154 -6.63 16.05 5.69
CA GLN A 154 -5.60 16.61 6.56
C GLN A 154 -6.22 17.09 7.86
N LEU A 155 -5.72 16.62 8.99
CA LEU A 155 -6.16 17.05 10.31
C LEU A 155 -5.08 17.94 10.95
N TYR A 156 -5.44 19.15 11.27
CA TYR A 156 -4.58 20.11 11.97
C TYR A 156 -5.07 20.34 13.40
N ARG A 157 -4.12 20.44 14.33
CA ARG A 157 -4.44 20.81 15.69
C ARG A 157 -4.72 22.32 15.75
N ILE A 158 -5.87 22.68 16.33
CA ILE A 158 -6.22 24.08 16.61
C ILE A 158 -5.84 24.39 18.06
N ASP A 159 -4.87 25.27 18.23
CA ASP A 159 -4.45 25.81 19.52
C ASP A 159 -4.24 27.32 19.42
N SER A 160 -3.66 27.93 20.45
CA SER A 160 -3.42 29.38 20.48
C SER A 160 -2.48 29.92 19.40
N THR A 161 -1.76 29.06 18.71
CA THR A 161 -0.83 29.40 17.61
C THR A 161 -1.46 29.20 16.23
N TYR A 162 -2.67 28.66 16.16
CA TYR A 162 -3.37 28.39 14.91
C TYR A 162 -3.67 29.71 14.16
N ASN A 163 -3.39 29.68 12.87
CA ASN A 163 -3.84 30.67 11.88
C ASN A 163 -4.08 29.98 10.54
N ASP A 164 -4.84 30.61 9.66
CA ASP A 164 -5.24 30.01 8.38
C ASP A 164 -4.05 29.69 7.44
N SER A 165 -2.89 30.30 7.68
CA SER A 165 -1.68 30.02 6.88
C SER A 165 -0.99 28.71 7.29
N ILE A 166 -1.38 28.09 8.39
CA ILE A 166 -0.77 26.87 8.90
C ILE A 166 -0.89 25.72 7.89
N ILE A 167 -2.02 25.64 7.19
CA ILE A 167 -2.28 24.60 6.19
C ILE A 167 -1.33 24.66 4.98
N TYR A 168 -0.70 25.81 4.74
CA TYR A 168 0.25 25.99 3.63
C TYR A 168 1.71 25.83 4.05
N ASN A 169 2.01 25.99 5.32
CA ASN A 169 3.39 26.09 5.79
C ASN A 169 3.80 24.92 6.69
N ASN A 170 2.84 24.21 7.29
CA ASN A 170 3.11 23.17 8.25
C ASN A 170 2.55 21.82 7.77
N GLN A 171 3.20 20.74 8.18
CA GLN A 171 2.63 19.42 7.99
C GLN A 171 1.40 19.24 8.90
N PRO A 172 0.37 18.51 8.44
CA PRO A 172 -0.78 18.17 9.27
C PRO A 172 -0.37 17.25 10.43
N THR A 173 -1.17 17.24 11.48
CA THR A 173 -0.99 16.31 12.60
C THR A 173 -1.26 14.86 12.15
N TYR A 174 -2.31 14.67 11.36
CA TYR A 174 -2.66 13.38 10.76
C TYR A 174 -3.05 13.52 9.31
N LEU A 175 -2.80 12.46 8.54
CA LEU A 175 -3.14 12.32 7.13
C LEU A 175 -3.99 11.07 6.91
N ALA A 176 -4.97 11.16 6.02
CA ALA A 176 -5.75 10.03 5.53
C ALA A 176 -6.18 10.27 4.08
N ASN A 177 -6.70 9.24 3.43
CA ASN A 177 -7.37 9.33 2.14
C ASN A 177 -8.87 9.10 2.30
N SER A 178 -9.67 9.67 1.39
CA SER A 178 -11.02 9.16 1.18
C SER A 178 -10.90 7.72 0.67
N LEU A 179 -11.71 6.85 1.23
CA LEU A 179 -11.93 5.51 0.68
C LEU A 179 -13.00 5.62 -0.40
N ASP A 180 -12.92 4.80 -1.43
CA ASP A 180 -14.03 4.65 -2.37
C ASP A 180 -15.31 4.30 -1.59
N THR A 181 -16.44 4.91 -1.97
CA THR A 181 -17.74 4.74 -1.31
C THR A 181 -18.25 3.29 -1.33
N THR A 182 -17.59 2.42 -2.07
CA THR A 182 -17.91 0.98 -2.14
C THR A 182 -17.17 0.13 -1.10
N ALA A 183 -16.22 0.69 -0.37
CA ALA A 183 -15.47 -0.04 0.67
C ALA A 183 -16.14 0.13 2.05
N TYR A 184 -17.17 -0.68 2.31
CA TYR A 184 -17.73 -0.90 3.65
C TYR A 184 -17.26 -2.22 4.21
#